data_684415ca582c41894a352bb14614bc72
#
_entry.id   684415ca582c41894a352bb14614bc72
#
_cell.length_a   1.000
_cell.length_b   1.000
_cell.length_c   1.000
_cell.angle_alpha   90.00
_cell.angle_beta   90.00
_cell.angle_gamma   90.00
#
_symmetry.space_group_name_H-M   'P 1'
#
loop_
_entity.id
_entity.type
_entity.pdbx_description
1 polymer ?
#
loop_
_entity_poly.entity_id
_entity_poly.type
_entity_poly.pdbx_seq_one_letter_code
_entity_poly.pdbx_strand_id
1 'polypeptide(L)'
;MRTRFGICFQDGALFGSMSLYDNVAFPLRQHTEKGEDEIREIVSRRLREVGLGGAEDKLPGEISGGMRKRAGLARALVLDPEIVLFDEPDSGLDPVRTAFLNQLIVDLNAQIDATFLIVTHDINTARTVPDNIGLLYHRHLAMFGPREQLLSSEEPVVRQFLNAQRVGPIGMSEEKDADELAAEADQELPPLPPIPLQLEPSNGIPRRSQRPAGEWCRENGVTPPPGSFESTNAGLAPGA
;
A
#
# COMPACT_ATOMS: atom_id res chain seq x y z
N MET A 1 6.02 -12.14 18.57
CA MET A 1 4.93 -11.31 18.02
C MET A 1 5.44 -10.11 17.22
N ARG A 2 6.46 -9.37 17.68
CA ARG A 2 6.98 -8.16 16.99
C ARG A 2 7.62 -8.40 15.62
N THR A 3 8.12 -9.60 15.35
CA THR A 3 8.76 -9.97 14.08
C THR A 3 7.77 -10.30 12.95
N ARG A 4 6.48 -10.45 13.26
CA ARG A 4 5.43 -10.73 12.26
C ARG A 4 4.93 -9.49 11.53
N PHE A 5 5.27 -8.29 12.03
CA PHE A 5 4.84 -7.02 11.47
C PHE A 5 6.02 -6.21 10.97
N GLY A 6 5.93 -5.74 9.74
CA GLY A 6 6.77 -4.67 9.20
C GLY A 6 6.00 -3.36 9.20
N ILE A 7 6.64 -2.23 9.49
CA ILE A 7 6.01 -0.92 9.46
C ILE A 7 6.83 0.01 8.57
N CYS A 8 6.19 0.58 7.57
CA CYS A 8 6.75 1.59 6.69
C CYS A 8 6.05 2.93 6.96
N PHE A 9 6.74 3.83 7.65
CA PHE A 9 6.25 5.18 7.96
C PHE A 9 6.38 6.12 6.76
N GLN A 10 5.61 7.20 6.77
CA GLN A 10 5.50 8.21 5.71
C GLN A 10 6.85 8.69 5.16
N ASP A 11 7.84 9.01 6.02
CA ASP A 11 9.18 9.46 5.63
C ASP A 11 10.26 8.37 5.76
N GLY A 12 9.86 7.09 5.88
CA GLY A 12 10.74 5.95 6.11
C GLY A 12 11.24 5.82 7.54
N ALA A 13 11.17 6.85 8.39
CA ALA A 13 11.62 6.88 9.80
C ALA A 13 13.00 6.26 10.02
N LEU A 14 13.97 6.58 9.16
CA LEU A 14 15.33 6.09 9.25
C LEU A 14 16.10 6.79 10.38
N PHE A 15 16.99 6.05 11.03
CA PHE A 15 17.95 6.64 11.98
C PHE A 15 18.97 7.48 11.20
N GLY A 16 18.96 8.80 11.40
CA GLY A 16 19.76 9.74 10.62
C GLY A 16 21.27 9.58 10.78
N SER A 17 21.71 8.99 11.88
CA SER A 17 23.13 8.72 12.20
C SER A 17 23.64 7.36 11.70
N MET A 18 22.78 6.54 11.12
CA MET A 18 23.11 5.23 10.59
C MET A 18 23.10 5.24 9.06
N SER A 19 23.99 4.46 8.44
CA SER A 19 23.96 4.21 7.01
C SER A 19 22.64 3.52 6.58
N LEU A 20 22.36 3.46 5.28
CA LEU A 20 21.21 2.68 4.79
C LEU A 20 21.38 1.20 5.14
N TYR A 21 22.61 0.68 5.03
CA TYR A 21 22.93 -0.67 5.44
C TYR A 21 22.55 -0.91 6.90
N ASP A 22 23.05 -0.07 7.81
CA ASP A 22 22.81 -0.23 9.24
C ASP A 22 21.33 -0.05 9.62
N ASN A 23 20.61 0.86 8.96
CA ASN A 23 19.17 1.00 9.13
C ASN A 23 18.41 -0.29 8.80
N VAL A 24 18.77 -0.95 7.71
CA VAL A 24 18.12 -2.20 7.28
C VAL A 24 18.62 -3.40 8.08
N ALA A 25 19.92 -3.42 8.49
CA ALA A 25 20.49 -4.47 9.32
C ALA A 25 19.96 -4.45 10.77
N PHE A 26 19.55 -3.28 11.26
CA PHE A 26 19.17 -3.09 12.66
C PHE A 26 18.14 -4.10 13.17
N PRO A 27 17.00 -4.34 12.49
CA PRO A 27 16.04 -5.35 12.95
C PRO A 27 16.62 -6.77 13.00
N LEU A 28 17.47 -7.14 12.05
CA LEU A 28 18.12 -8.46 12.04
C LEU A 28 19.03 -8.65 13.26
N ARG A 29 19.86 -7.64 13.55
CA ARG A 29 20.75 -7.65 14.74
C ARG A 29 20.00 -7.70 16.06
N GLN A 30 18.79 -7.10 16.12
CA GLN A 30 17.99 -7.04 17.35
C GLN A 30 17.10 -8.28 17.58
N HIS A 31 16.74 -8.99 16.52
CA HIS A 31 15.68 -10.02 16.60
C HIS A 31 16.13 -11.39 16.09
N THR A 32 17.37 -11.54 15.63
CA THR A 32 17.90 -12.82 15.14
C THR A 32 19.30 -13.06 15.72
N GLU A 33 19.74 -14.31 15.65
CA GLU A 33 21.10 -14.73 16.02
C GLU A 33 22.02 -14.87 14.79
N LYS A 34 21.66 -14.23 13.66
CA LYS A 34 22.38 -14.30 12.40
C LYS A 34 23.75 -13.61 12.51
N GLY A 35 24.76 -14.23 11.89
CA GLY A 35 26.09 -13.63 11.78
C GLY A 35 26.10 -12.45 10.81
N GLU A 36 27.11 -11.55 10.96
CA GLU A 36 27.22 -10.34 10.13
C GLU A 36 27.34 -10.65 8.62
N ASP A 37 27.93 -11.78 8.22
CA ASP A 37 28.02 -12.16 6.81
C ASP A 37 26.64 -12.51 6.24
N GLU A 38 25.81 -13.26 6.98
CA GLU A 38 24.44 -13.56 6.60
C GLU A 38 23.56 -12.30 6.57
N ILE A 39 23.72 -11.42 7.58
CA ILE A 39 23.03 -10.12 7.62
C ILE A 39 23.40 -9.30 6.39
N ARG A 40 24.67 -9.27 6.01
CA ARG A 40 25.16 -8.55 4.82
C ARG A 40 24.49 -9.04 3.54
N GLU A 41 24.37 -10.33 3.36
CA GLU A 41 23.70 -10.92 2.20
C GLU A 41 22.21 -10.53 2.12
N ILE A 42 21.51 -10.64 3.26
CA ILE A 42 20.08 -10.29 3.36
C ILE A 42 19.87 -8.81 3.07
N VAL A 43 20.63 -7.94 3.74
CA VAL A 43 20.50 -6.48 3.60
C VAL A 43 20.80 -6.03 2.18
N SER A 44 21.90 -6.53 1.58
CA SER A 44 22.28 -6.19 0.21
C SER A 44 21.21 -6.65 -0.80
N ARG A 45 20.62 -7.81 -0.57
CA ARG A 45 19.50 -8.29 -1.38
C ARG A 45 18.29 -7.34 -1.25
N ARG A 46 17.86 -7.01 -0.03
CA ARG A 46 16.71 -6.13 0.21
C ARG A 46 16.91 -4.72 -0.37
N LEU A 47 18.12 -4.16 -0.24
CA LEU A 47 18.43 -2.87 -0.84
C LEU A 47 18.40 -2.92 -2.38
N ARG A 48 18.86 -4.00 -2.99
CA ARG A 48 18.74 -4.19 -4.46
C ARG A 48 17.28 -4.33 -4.90
N GLU A 49 16.45 -5.08 -4.18
CA GLU A 49 15.02 -5.26 -4.46
C GLU A 49 14.27 -3.94 -4.50
N VAL A 50 14.66 -2.97 -3.67
CA VAL A 50 14.07 -1.63 -3.66
C VAL A 50 14.83 -0.62 -4.54
N GLY A 51 15.77 -1.08 -5.37
CA GLY A 51 16.55 -0.23 -6.28
C GLY A 51 17.53 0.72 -5.58
N LEU A 52 18.12 0.28 -4.47
CA LEU A 52 19.12 1.03 -3.69
C LEU A 52 20.48 0.33 -3.62
N GLY A 53 20.73 -0.66 -4.50
CA GLY A 53 22.05 -1.28 -4.60
C GLY A 53 23.12 -0.25 -4.95
N GLY A 54 24.25 -0.27 -4.21
CA GLY A 54 25.33 0.72 -4.31
C GLY A 54 25.12 2.00 -3.49
N ALA A 55 24.06 2.07 -2.68
CA ALA A 55 23.81 3.18 -1.77
C ALA A 55 23.93 2.79 -0.29
N GLU A 56 24.47 1.62 -0.02
CA GLU A 56 24.53 0.99 1.31
C GLU A 56 25.15 1.90 2.36
N ASP A 57 26.26 2.56 2.01
CA ASP A 57 27.05 3.40 2.93
C ASP A 57 26.50 4.83 3.10
N LYS A 58 25.50 5.21 2.31
CA LYS A 58 24.94 6.58 2.39
C LYS A 58 24.13 6.78 3.67
N LEU A 59 24.17 7.99 4.18
CA LEU A 59 23.31 8.45 5.27
C LEU A 59 21.95 8.90 4.73
N PRO A 60 20.87 8.85 5.54
CA PRO A 60 19.55 9.34 5.15
C PRO A 60 19.52 10.80 4.69
N GLY A 61 20.43 11.65 5.21
CA GLY A 61 20.57 13.06 4.81
C GLY A 61 21.18 13.25 3.42
N GLU A 62 21.85 12.23 2.86
CA GLU A 62 22.55 12.31 1.56
C GLU A 62 21.71 11.78 0.39
N ILE A 63 20.46 11.36 0.66
CA ILE A 63 19.59 10.74 -0.34
C ILE A 63 18.26 11.47 -0.48
N SER A 64 17.58 11.24 -1.59
CA SER A 64 16.27 11.84 -1.86
C SER A 64 15.16 11.27 -0.96
N GLY A 65 14.04 12.00 -0.82
CA GLY A 65 12.87 11.52 -0.08
C GLY A 65 12.36 10.15 -0.56
N GLY A 66 12.28 9.97 -1.89
CA GLY A 66 11.88 8.68 -2.47
C GLY A 66 12.89 7.55 -2.16
N MET A 67 14.18 7.85 -2.07
CA MET A 67 15.17 6.85 -1.62
C MET A 67 14.99 6.51 -0.14
N ARG A 68 14.71 7.53 0.72
CA ARG A 68 14.41 7.26 2.15
C ARG A 68 13.22 6.34 2.34
N LYS A 69 12.12 6.59 1.60
CA LYS A 69 10.92 5.72 1.63
C LYS A 69 11.23 4.29 1.22
N ARG A 70 12.00 4.10 0.15
CA ARG A 70 12.42 2.76 -0.32
C ARG A 70 13.36 2.05 0.67
N ALA A 71 14.24 2.78 1.33
CA ALA A 71 15.08 2.21 2.40
C ALA A 71 14.23 1.83 3.64
N GLY A 72 13.24 2.64 4.00
CA GLY A 72 12.25 2.31 5.03
C GLY A 72 11.46 1.04 4.69
N LEU A 73 11.08 0.88 3.42
CA LEU A 73 10.44 -0.33 2.91
C LEU A 73 11.36 -1.56 3.02
N ALA A 74 12.62 -1.46 2.59
CA ALA A 74 13.60 -2.54 2.74
C ALA A 74 13.77 -2.96 4.21
N ARG A 75 13.82 -1.98 5.14
CA ARG A 75 13.89 -2.25 6.58
C ARG A 75 12.62 -2.93 7.10
N ALA A 76 11.44 -2.51 6.65
CA ALA A 76 10.18 -3.11 7.06
C ALA A 76 10.06 -4.59 6.64
N LEU A 77 10.69 -4.95 5.51
CA LEU A 77 10.63 -6.28 4.92
C LEU A 77 11.76 -7.22 5.35
N VAL A 78 12.78 -6.73 6.05
CA VAL A 78 14.04 -7.48 6.27
C VAL A 78 13.90 -8.74 7.14
N LEU A 79 12.84 -8.80 7.96
CA LEU A 79 12.50 -9.94 8.82
C LEU A 79 11.49 -10.90 8.20
N ASP A 80 11.17 -10.77 6.93
CA ASP A 80 10.13 -11.56 6.23
C ASP A 80 8.80 -11.55 6.99
N PRO A 81 8.19 -10.36 7.23
CA PRO A 81 6.98 -10.24 8.02
C PRO A 81 5.77 -10.83 7.29
N GLU A 82 4.78 -11.32 8.06
CA GLU A 82 3.49 -11.79 7.53
C GLU A 82 2.57 -10.63 7.14
N ILE A 83 2.71 -9.49 7.83
CA ILE A 83 1.89 -8.29 7.62
C ILE A 83 2.80 -7.06 7.53
N VAL A 84 2.58 -6.22 6.53
CA VAL A 84 3.27 -4.93 6.39
C VAL A 84 2.26 -3.79 6.41
N LEU A 85 2.48 -2.84 7.30
CA LEU A 85 1.67 -1.64 7.45
C LEU A 85 2.39 -0.47 6.76
N PHE A 86 1.69 0.23 5.90
CA PHE A 86 2.18 1.42 5.21
C PHE A 86 1.35 2.63 5.64
N ASP A 87 2.04 3.69 6.05
CA ASP A 87 1.45 4.96 6.39
C ASP A 87 1.85 5.99 5.33
N GLU A 88 0.94 6.32 4.43
CA GLU A 88 1.10 7.26 3.31
C GLU A 88 2.43 7.12 2.55
N PRO A 89 2.73 5.96 1.96
CA PRO A 89 4.02 5.71 1.32
C PRO A 89 4.27 6.63 0.11
N ASP A 90 3.21 7.10 -0.52
CA ASP A 90 3.17 7.96 -1.71
C ASP A 90 3.26 9.46 -1.41
N SER A 91 3.05 9.87 -0.15
CA SER A 91 3.06 11.29 0.25
C SER A 91 4.35 12.02 -0.15
N GLY A 92 4.22 13.22 -0.74
CA GLY A 92 5.36 14.04 -1.14
C GLY A 92 6.15 13.53 -2.35
N LEU A 93 5.63 12.54 -3.08
CA LEU A 93 6.16 12.10 -4.37
C LEU A 93 5.38 12.74 -5.53
N ASP A 94 6.04 12.97 -6.65
CA ASP A 94 5.36 13.32 -7.89
C ASP A 94 4.65 12.07 -8.48
N PRO A 95 3.66 12.27 -9.39
CA PRO A 95 2.87 11.15 -9.92
C PRO A 95 3.69 10.04 -10.59
N VAL A 96 4.83 10.38 -11.21
CA VAL A 96 5.68 9.39 -11.88
C VAL A 96 6.40 8.53 -10.84
N ARG A 97 6.96 9.16 -9.79
CA ARG A 97 7.62 8.46 -8.69
C ARG A 97 6.63 7.63 -7.87
N THR A 98 5.42 8.13 -7.68
CA THR A 98 4.32 7.36 -7.08
C THR A 98 4.02 6.11 -7.89
N ALA A 99 3.92 6.20 -9.22
CA ALA A 99 3.68 5.04 -10.08
C ALA A 99 4.81 3.99 -9.96
N PHE A 100 6.07 4.41 -9.91
CA PHE A 100 7.21 3.49 -9.67
C PHE A 100 7.14 2.83 -8.29
N LEU A 101 6.81 3.58 -7.23
CA LEU A 101 6.66 3.03 -5.90
C LEU A 101 5.50 2.04 -5.84
N ASN A 102 4.38 2.35 -6.45
CA ASN A 102 3.21 1.49 -6.52
C ASN A 102 3.53 0.16 -7.20
N GLN A 103 4.24 0.20 -8.33
CA GLN A 103 4.68 -1.03 -9.01
C GLN A 103 5.63 -1.84 -8.13
N LEU A 104 6.60 -1.19 -7.48
CA LEU A 104 7.52 -1.85 -6.55
C LEU A 104 6.77 -2.55 -5.40
N ILE A 105 5.76 -1.90 -4.80
CA ILE A 105 4.94 -2.48 -3.73
C ILE A 105 4.21 -3.73 -4.22
N VAL A 106 3.63 -3.68 -5.41
CA VAL A 106 2.94 -4.83 -6.03
C VAL A 106 3.89 -5.99 -6.28
N ASP A 107 5.07 -5.72 -6.83
CA ASP A 107 6.08 -6.74 -7.14
C ASP A 107 6.63 -7.39 -5.87
N LEU A 108 6.93 -6.61 -4.86
CA LEU A 108 7.38 -7.12 -3.55
C LEU A 108 6.29 -7.92 -2.84
N ASN A 109 5.03 -7.48 -2.88
CA ASN A 109 3.92 -8.25 -2.33
C ASN A 109 3.80 -9.63 -3.00
N ALA A 110 3.92 -9.68 -4.32
CA ALA A 110 3.88 -10.93 -5.08
C ALA A 110 5.02 -11.89 -4.71
N GLN A 111 6.23 -11.36 -4.46
CA GLN A 111 7.41 -12.15 -4.12
C GLN A 111 7.37 -12.70 -2.69
N ILE A 112 6.87 -11.89 -1.74
CA ILE A 112 6.91 -12.21 -0.31
C ILE A 112 5.62 -12.92 0.14
N ASP A 113 4.53 -12.69 -0.58
CA ASP A 113 3.18 -13.18 -0.28
C ASP A 113 2.66 -12.77 1.12
N ALA A 114 3.09 -11.60 1.60
CA ALA A 114 2.63 -11.01 2.84
C ALA A 114 1.34 -10.20 2.65
N THR A 115 0.58 -9.99 3.72
CA THR A 115 -0.56 -9.08 3.71
C THR A 115 -0.07 -7.64 3.84
N PHE A 116 -0.36 -6.79 2.85
CA PHE A 116 -0.04 -5.37 2.89
C PHE A 116 -1.29 -4.55 3.20
N LEU A 117 -1.23 -3.76 4.26
CA LEU A 117 -2.25 -2.76 4.60
C LEU A 117 -1.66 -1.37 4.36
N ILE A 118 -2.25 -0.64 3.43
CA ILE A 118 -1.78 0.68 3.02
C ILE A 118 -2.82 1.72 3.40
N VAL A 119 -2.43 2.71 4.19
CA VAL A 119 -3.22 3.92 4.42
C VAL A 119 -2.72 4.98 3.44
N THR A 120 -3.61 5.51 2.63
CA THR A 120 -3.29 6.54 1.64
C THR A 120 -4.51 7.39 1.31
N HIS A 121 -4.27 8.62 0.90
CA HIS A 121 -5.26 9.49 0.27
C HIS A 121 -4.98 9.69 -1.24
N ASP A 122 -3.96 9.05 -1.79
CA ASP A 122 -3.66 9.12 -3.23
C ASP A 122 -4.57 8.20 -4.03
N ILE A 123 -5.33 8.80 -4.95
CA ILE A 123 -6.32 8.09 -5.77
C ILE A 123 -5.64 7.12 -6.74
N ASN A 124 -4.45 7.45 -7.26
CA ASN A 124 -3.73 6.56 -8.18
C ASN A 124 -3.25 5.32 -7.45
N THR A 125 -2.72 5.48 -6.23
CA THR A 125 -2.36 4.35 -5.36
C THR A 125 -3.58 3.49 -5.08
N ALA A 126 -4.70 4.08 -4.65
CA ALA A 126 -5.94 3.35 -4.39
C ALA A 126 -6.47 2.59 -5.62
N ARG A 127 -6.28 3.13 -6.83
CA ARG A 127 -6.72 2.50 -8.08
C ARG A 127 -5.78 1.40 -8.59
N THR A 128 -4.49 1.46 -8.26
CA THR A 128 -3.49 0.61 -8.92
C THR A 128 -2.89 -0.46 -8.02
N VAL A 129 -2.79 -0.26 -6.71
CA VAL A 129 -2.08 -1.18 -5.82
C VAL A 129 -2.98 -2.27 -5.21
N PRO A 130 -4.10 -1.95 -4.55
CA PRO A 130 -4.78 -2.90 -3.69
C PRO A 130 -5.61 -3.93 -4.45
N ASP A 131 -5.78 -5.10 -3.84
CA ASP A 131 -6.80 -6.09 -4.22
C ASP A 131 -8.17 -5.69 -3.66
N ASN A 132 -8.18 -5.20 -2.42
CA ASN A 132 -9.36 -4.71 -1.72
C ASN A 132 -9.15 -3.28 -1.24
N ILE A 133 -10.21 -2.47 -1.23
CA ILE A 133 -10.19 -1.09 -0.75
C ILE A 133 -11.20 -0.93 0.38
N GLY A 134 -10.81 -0.21 1.43
CA GLY A 134 -11.71 0.31 2.44
C GLY A 134 -11.73 1.83 2.40
N LEU A 135 -12.90 2.45 2.37
CA LEU A 135 -13.05 3.89 2.53
C LEU A 135 -13.52 4.21 3.94
N LEU A 136 -12.66 4.89 4.70
CA LEU A 136 -12.98 5.40 6.02
C LEU A 136 -13.54 6.82 5.89
N TYR A 137 -14.74 7.05 6.45
CA TYR A 137 -15.41 8.33 6.44
C TYR A 137 -16.20 8.51 7.74
N HIS A 138 -16.13 9.68 8.37
CA HIS A 138 -16.81 9.98 9.65
C HIS A 138 -16.70 8.85 10.68
N ARG A 139 -15.46 8.39 10.97
CA ARG A 139 -15.13 7.35 11.97
C ARG A 139 -15.67 5.94 11.68
N HIS A 140 -16.30 5.71 10.54
CA HIS A 140 -16.78 4.38 10.15
C HIS A 140 -16.25 3.98 8.77
N LEU A 141 -16.26 2.70 8.51
CA LEU A 141 -15.88 2.13 7.22
C LEU A 141 -17.11 2.20 6.29
N ALA A 142 -17.14 3.25 5.45
CA ALA A 142 -18.28 3.50 4.55
C ALA A 142 -18.46 2.36 3.53
N MET A 143 -17.37 1.79 3.07
CA MET A 143 -17.37 0.64 2.15
C MET A 143 -16.07 -0.13 2.28
N PHE A 144 -16.13 -1.47 2.13
CA PHE A 144 -14.96 -2.33 2.06
C PHE A 144 -15.21 -3.50 1.11
N GLY A 145 -14.31 -3.73 0.18
CA GLY A 145 -14.46 -4.83 -0.77
C GLY A 145 -13.42 -4.82 -1.87
N PRO A 146 -13.60 -5.68 -2.88
CA PRO A 146 -12.74 -5.71 -4.05
C PRO A 146 -12.63 -4.32 -4.69
N ARG A 147 -11.43 -3.98 -5.16
CA ARG A 147 -11.15 -2.68 -5.79
C ARG A 147 -12.18 -2.32 -6.86
N GLU A 148 -12.55 -3.27 -7.71
CA GLU A 148 -13.48 -3.09 -8.81
C GLU A 148 -14.88 -2.68 -8.30
N GLN A 149 -15.30 -3.22 -7.17
CA GLN A 149 -16.57 -2.87 -6.54
C GLN A 149 -16.58 -1.40 -6.09
N LEU A 150 -15.50 -0.93 -5.44
CA LEU A 150 -15.44 0.46 -5.01
C LEU A 150 -15.32 1.41 -6.20
N LEU A 151 -14.54 1.06 -7.22
CA LEU A 151 -14.37 1.89 -8.42
C LEU A 151 -15.66 2.04 -9.24
N SER A 152 -16.59 1.08 -9.15
CA SER A 152 -17.91 1.11 -9.81
C SER A 152 -19.04 1.53 -8.86
N SER A 153 -18.74 1.90 -7.62
CA SER A 153 -19.73 2.22 -6.60
C SER A 153 -20.52 3.48 -6.94
N GLU A 154 -21.82 3.43 -6.70
CA GLU A 154 -22.71 4.59 -6.77
C GLU A 154 -22.86 5.33 -5.43
N GLU A 155 -22.23 4.82 -4.36
CA GLU A 155 -22.20 5.46 -3.04
C GLU A 155 -21.60 6.86 -3.15
N PRO A 156 -22.31 7.93 -2.75
CA PRO A 156 -21.91 9.31 -3.00
C PRO A 156 -20.51 9.66 -2.46
N VAL A 157 -20.15 9.21 -1.25
CA VAL A 157 -18.85 9.50 -0.65
C VAL A 157 -17.72 8.77 -1.38
N VAL A 158 -17.96 7.53 -1.81
CA VAL A 158 -16.98 6.73 -2.57
C VAL A 158 -16.74 7.36 -3.93
N ARG A 159 -17.81 7.73 -4.65
CA ARG A 159 -17.72 8.41 -5.95
C ARG A 159 -17.01 9.73 -5.87
N GLN A 160 -17.34 10.55 -4.85
CA GLN A 160 -16.72 11.84 -4.66
C GLN A 160 -15.20 11.68 -4.45
N PHE A 161 -14.81 10.81 -3.55
CA PHE A 161 -13.38 10.60 -3.23
C PHE A 161 -12.61 10.02 -4.42
N LEU A 162 -13.05 8.88 -4.96
CA LEU A 162 -12.32 8.18 -6.02
C LEU A 162 -12.28 8.92 -7.37
N ASN A 163 -13.20 9.86 -7.62
CA ASN A 163 -13.23 10.67 -8.83
C ASN A 163 -12.80 12.13 -8.59
N ALA A 164 -12.28 12.45 -7.41
CA ALA A 164 -11.87 13.80 -7.02
C ALA A 164 -12.94 14.87 -7.32
N GLN A 165 -14.21 14.56 -7.05
CA GLN A 165 -15.32 15.47 -7.34
C GLN A 165 -15.43 16.54 -6.25
N ARG A 166 -15.62 17.79 -6.67
CA ARG A 166 -15.78 18.92 -5.74
C ARG A 166 -17.11 18.86 -4.96
N VAL A 167 -18.14 18.32 -5.59
CA VAL A 167 -19.51 18.28 -5.02
C VAL A 167 -19.78 16.90 -4.47
N GLY A 168 -20.20 16.82 -3.21
CA GLY A 168 -20.53 15.58 -2.54
C GLY A 168 -20.52 15.71 -1.02
N PRO A 169 -20.62 14.60 -0.27
CA PRO A 169 -20.65 14.57 1.18
C PRO A 169 -19.41 15.12 1.88
N ILE A 170 -18.23 14.98 1.25
CA ILE A 170 -16.95 15.47 1.79
C ILE A 170 -16.88 16.98 1.53
N GLY A 171 -16.92 17.79 2.60
CA GLY A 171 -16.81 19.24 2.55
C GLY A 171 -15.35 19.73 2.61
N MET A 172 -15.14 21.03 2.39
CA MET A 172 -13.83 21.66 2.58
C MET A 172 -13.45 21.88 4.03
N SER A 173 -14.43 21.98 4.91
CA SER A 173 -14.25 22.16 6.34
C SER A 173 -15.06 21.10 7.05
N GLU A 174 -14.39 20.30 7.84
CA GLU A 174 -15.00 19.35 8.76
C GLU A 174 -15.00 19.91 10.20
N GLU A 175 -14.85 21.23 10.32
CA GLU A 175 -14.99 21.89 11.62
C GLU A 175 -16.45 21.79 12.05
N LYS A 176 -16.71 20.83 12.93
CA LYS A 176 -17.99 20.65 13.59
C LYS A 176 -17.96 21.36 14.91
N ASP A 177 -19.08 21.94 15.29
CA ASP A 177 -19.21 22.46 16.64
C ASP A 177 -19.30 21.33 17.68
N ALA A 178 -19.20 21.69 18.97
CA ALA A 178 -19.16 20.71 20.05
C ALA A 178 -20.46 19.89 20.15
N ASP A 179 -21.60 20.47 19.74
CA ASP A 179 -22.89 19.82 19.80
C ASP A 179 -23.05 18.79 18.65
N GLU A 180 -22.54 19.10 17.46
CA GLU A 180 -22.48 18.17 16.33
C GLU A 180 -21.53 17.00 16.62
N LEU A 181 -20.38 17.25 17.24
CA LEU A 181 -19.44 16.21 17.66
C LEU A 181 -20.05 15.30 18.75
N ALA A 182 -20.82 15.87 19.68
CA ALA A 182 -21.51 15.09 20.70
C ALA A 182 -22.63 14.22 20.10
N ALA A 183 -23.42 14.78 19.17
CA ALA A 183 -24.46 14.04 18.46
C ALA A 183 -23.91 12.88 17.64
N GLU A 184 -22.75 13.06 17.00
CA GLU A 184 -22.05 11.97 16.31
C GLU A 184 -21.47 10.92 17.26
N ALA A 185 -21.02 11.33 18.46
CA ALA A 185 -20.50 10.38 19.44
C ALA A 185 -21.57 9.41 19.93
N ASP A 186 -22.81 9.85 20.02
CA ASP A 186 -23.97 9.06 20.45
C ASP A 186 -24.61 8.27 19.30
N GLN A 187 -24.19 8.51 18.05
CA GLN A 187 -24.72 7.81 16.88
C GLN A 187 -24.22 6.37 16.83
N GLU A 188 -25.14 5.42 16.75
CA GLU A 188 -24.79 4.01 16.54
C GLU A 188 -24.09 3.84 15.19
N LEU A 189 -22.85 3.29 15.20
CA LEU A 189 -22.11 3.08 13.99
C LEU A 189 -22.81 2.03 13.12
N PRO A 190 -22.85 2.22 11.79
CA PRO A 190 -23.41 1.21 10.89
C PRO A 190 -22.60 -0.11 11.02
N PRO A 191 -23.24 -1.26 10.76
CA PRO A 191 -22.55 -2.54 10.80
C PRO A 191 -21.36 -2.53 9.83
N LEU A 192 -20.28 -3.24 10.24
CA LEU A 192 -19.13 -3.38 9.37
C LEU A 192 -19.53 -4.06 8.04
N PRO A 193 -19.00 -3.59 6.91
CA PRO A 193 -19.20 -4.26 5.63
C PRO A 193 -18.71 -5.72 5.69
N PRO A 194 -19.25 -6.61 4.83
CA PRO A 194 -18.80 -7.99 4.79
C PRO A 194 -17.31 -8.09 4.47
N ILE A 195 -16.64 -9.03 5.13
CA ILE A 195 -15.22 -9.30 4.89
C ILE A 195 -15.06 -9.94 3.51
N PRO A 196 -14.19 -9.40 2.63
CA PRO A 196 -13.91 -10.01 1.34
C PRO A 196 -13.37 -11.44 1.48
N LEU A 197 -13.56 -12.24 0.46
CA LEU A 197 -12.99 -13.58 0.39
C LEU A 197 -11.45 -13.51 0.47
N GLN A 198 -10.86 -14.47 1.19
CA GLN A 198 -9.40 -14.61 1.24
C GLN A 198 -8.88 -14.92 -0.16
N LEU A 199 -7.85 -14.19 -0.56
CA LEU A 199 -7.21 -14.39 -1.85
C LEU A 199 -6.22 -15.56 -1.78
N GLU A 200 -6.11 -16.29 -2.89
CA GLU A 200 -5.11 -17.34 -3.06
C GLU A 200 -3.68 -16.77 -3.01
N PRO A 201 -2.67 -17.57 -2.61
CA PRO A 201 -1.27 -17.16 -2.64
C PRO A 201 -0.84 -16.65 -4.02
N SER A 202 0.02 -15.61 -4.04
CA SER A 202 0.44 -14.97 -5.28
C SER A 202 1.43 -15.80 -6.11
N ASN A 203 2.17 -16.72 -5.47
CA ASN A 203 3.19 -17.57 -6.09
C ASN A 203 4.23 -16.78 -6.92
N GLY A 204 4.57 -15.57 -6.49
CA GLY A 204 5.55 -14.69 -7.16
C GLY A 204 5.00 -13.91 -8.36
N ILE A 205 3.71 -14.07 -8.70
CA ILE A 205 3.04 -13.32 -9.77
C ILE A 205 1.97 -12.44 -9.14
N PRO A 206 1.91 -11.13 -9.46
CA PRO A 206 0.87 -10.25 -8.93
C PRO A 206 -0.53 -10.83 -9.13
N ARG A 207 -1.35 -10.87 -8.08
CA ARG A 207 -2.71 -11.45 -8.11
C ARG A 207 -3.57 -10.90 -9.23
N ARG A 208 -3.39 -9.62 -9.55
CA ARG A 208 -4.09 -8.96 -10.66
C ARG A 208 -3.75 -9.54 -12.03
N SER A 209 -2.56 -10.12 -12.19
CA SER A 209 -2.17 -10.81 -13.42
C SER A 209 -2.73 -12.23 -13.49
N GLN A 210 -3.04 -12.83 -12.34
CA GLN A 210 -3.63 -14.16 -12.22
C GLN A 210 -5.16 -14.12 -12.36
N ARG A 211 -5.78 -13.05 -11.83
CA ARG A 211 -7.23 -12.80 -11.92
C ARG A 211 -7.47 -11.46 -12.63
N PRO A 212 -7.82 -11.46 -13.90
CA PRO A 212 -8.23 -10.24 -14.58
C PRO A 212 -9.36 -9.56 -13.82
N ALA A 213 -9.28 -8.23 -13.65
CA ALA A 213 -10.29 -7.43 -12.94
C ALA A 213 -11.72 -7.69 -13.46
N GLY A 214 -11.87 -8.00 -14.75
CA GLY A 214 -13.13 -8.35 -15.37
C GLY A 214 -13.73 -9.68 -14.94
N GLU A 215 -12.99 -10.60 -14.35
CA GLU A 215 -13.53 -11.88 -13.91
C GLU A 215 -14.47 -11.69 -12.72
N TRP A 216 -14.04 -10.95 -11.69
CA TRP A 216 -14.90 -10.60 -10.57
C TRP A 216 -16.11 -9.76 -11.01
N CYS A 217 -15.89 -8.79 -11.92
CA CYS A 217 -16.98 -7.97 -12.46
C CYS A 217 -18.02 -8.81 -13.21
N ARG A 218 -17.59 -9.79 -14.02
CA ARG A 218 -18.47 -10.72 -14.73
C ARG A 218 -19.27 -11.60 -13.78
N GLU A 219 -18.61 -12.17 -12.77
CA GLU A 219 -19.25 -13.03 -11.77
C GLU A 219 -20.32 -12.29 -10.95
N ASN A 220 -20.12 -10.97 -10.74
CA ASN A 220 -21.02 -10.14 -9.95
C ASN A 220 -21.91 -9.21 -10.78
N GLY A 221 -21.90 -9.32 -12.11
CA GLY A 221 -22.73 -8.51 -13.01
C GLY A 221 -22.38 -7.01 -13.02
N VAL A 222 -21.13 -6.66 -12.68
CA VAL A 222 -20.64 -5.28 -12.62
C VAL A 222 -19.87 -4.95 -13.90
N THR A 223 -20.12 -3.78 -14.47
CA THR A 223 -19.34 -3.30 -15.63
C THR A 223 -17.97 -2.79 -15.13
N PRO A 224 -16.84 -3.29 -15.67
CA PRO A 224 -15.53 -2.81 -15.29
C PRO A 224 -15.40 -1.30 -15.54
N PRO A 225 -14.83 -0.52 -14.60
CA PRO A 225 -14.64 0.91 -14.82
C PRO A 225 -13.66 1.18 -15.96
N PRO A 226 -13.83 2.29 -16.72
CA PRO A 226 -12.89 2.67 -17.78
C PRO A 226 -11.47 2.83 -17.22
N GLY A 227 -10.49 2.18 -17.86
CA GLY A 227 -9.09 2.14 -17.39
C GLY A 227 -8.78 1.00 -16.41
N SER A 228 -9.72 0.10 -16.12
CA SER A 228 -9.43 -1.16 -15.46
C SER A 228 -8.54 -2.07 -16.34
N PHE A 229 -7.80 -2.98 -15.73
CA PHE A 229 -6.72 -3.78 -16.33
C PHE A 229 -7.06 -4.54 -17.62
N GLU A 230 -8.33 -4.74 -17.95
CA GLU A 230 -8.74 -5.38 -19.22
C GLU A 230 -8.41 -4.54 -20.47
N SER A 231 -8.33 -3.21 -20.32
CA SER A 231 -8.01 -2.32 -21.44
C SER A 231 -6.51 -2.19 -21.72
N THR A 232 -5.65 -2.56 -20.78
CA THR A 232 -4.18 -2.43 -20.90
C THR A 232 -3.47 -3.73 -21.27
N ASN A 233 -4.07 -4.88 -21.01
CA ASN A 233 -3.46 -6.19 -21.33
C ASN A 233 -3.78 -6.74 -22.73
N ALA A 234 -4.55 -6.03 -23.54
CA ALA A 234 -4.78 -6.43 -24.94
C ALA A 234 -3.54 -6.28 -25.87
N GLY A 235 -2.40 -5.82 -25.33
CA GLY A 235 -1.19 -5.52 -26.08
C GLY A 235 0.09 -6.23 -25.66
N LEU A 236 0.09 -7.02 -24.59
CA LEU A 236 1.28 -7.79 -24.18
C LEU A 236 1.05 -9.28 -24.40
N ALA A 237 1.27 -9.71 -25.63
CA ALA A 237 1.46 -11.12 -25.94
C ALA A 237 2.73 -11.63 -25.20
N PRO A 238 2.74 -12.84 -24.59
CA PRO A 238 3.94 -13.43 -24.04
C PRO A 238 4.86 -13.82 -25.19
N GLY A 239 5.99 -13.13 -25.31
CA GLY A 239 7.07 -13.54 -26.22
C GLY A 239 7.62 -12.42 -27.08
N ALA A 240 8.61 -11.71 -26.59
CA ALA A 240 9.80 -11.23 -27.30
C ALA A 240 10.88 -10.93 -26.25
#